data_e7608227090181ac3cd243fb19e0e7b8
#
_entry.id   e7608227090181ac3cd243fb19e0e7b8
#
_cell.length_a   1.000
_cell.length_b   1.000
_cell.length_c   1.000
_cell.angle_alpha   90.00
_cell.angle_beta   90.00
_cell.angle_gamma   90.00
#
_symmetry.space_group_name_H-M   'P 1'
#
loop_
_entity.id
_entity.type
_entity.pdbx_description
1 polymer ?
#
loop_
_entity_poly.entity_id
_entity_poly.type
_entity_poly.pdbx_seq_one_letter_code
_entity_poly.pdbx_strand_id
1 'polypeptide(L)'
;PVETTDLRDHLHDQLRMLDLTERELRLGEEVIGNVNDVGTLTCELEDVVTGANAWLEDVRPAAQKEADTIAGSGEAQLEAQREALQEAKAELDELFKPYHLPEAEVMLRVVQGFDPPGVAGRDLRESILIQLRMLGRENSLTYEIAERYFDDLVSHRWADVAKEMELKPVEVQSVADEIAKLDPKPGMKYSPDPERYIVPDLIVEKIEGEYMVFVNDTSLPRLRIARSYQALARNKEMFTGENKEFVSRKLNSANWMIQAIEQRRQTMLKVMGFIVDRQRSFFENGVQHLRPLTLREVADHIEMHESTVSRVTNEKFVQTPRGVFPLKYFFSSGLATTSGEDISARSVRDKIQKMVEEEDVHKPMTDQKIVELLKTNGVKIARRTVAKYRDQLGVLPARMRKRV
;
A
#
# COMPACT_ATOMS: atom_id res chain seq x y z
N PRO A 1 18.16 -13.05 6.46
CA PRO A 1 17.18 -12.38 5.65
C PRO A 1 16.50 -13.45 4.80
N VAL A 2 15.21 -13.58 4.92
CA VAL A 2 14.41 -14.39 4.00
C VAL A 2 14.41 -13.58 2.71
N GLU A 3 15.01 -14.09 1.64
CA GLU A 3 14.88 -13.52 0.31
C GLU A 3 13.39 -13.64 -0.05
N THR A 4 12.69 -12.53 -0.01
CA THR A 4 11.32 -12.45 -0.50
C THR A 4 11.42 -12.37 -2.02
N THR A 5 11.09 -13.46 -2.70
CA THR A 5 10.98 -13.51 -4.17
C THR A 5 9.93 -12.46 -4.60
N ASP A 6 10.37 -11.52 -5.42
CA ASP A 6 9.49 -10.54 -6.06
C ASP A 6 8.69 -11.22 -7.20
N LEU A 7 7.58 -10.61 -7.61
CA LEU A 7 6.77 -11.11 -8.74
C LEU A 7 7.63 -11.32 -10.00
N ARG A 8 8.50 -10.36 -10.31
CA ARG A 8 9.37 -10.44 -11.49
C ARG A 8 10.34 -11.61 -11.41
N ASP A 9 10.96 -11.82 -10.25
CA ASP A 9 11.87 -12.95 -10.05
C ASP A 9 11.13 -14.27 -10.25
N HIS A 10 9.91 -14.39 -9.71
CA HIS A 10 9.07 -15.57 -9.88
C HIS A 10 8.69 -15.84 -11.35
N LEU A 11 8.38 -14.78 -12.11
CA LEU A 11 8.08 -14.89 -13.55
C LEU A 11 9.33 -15.24 -14.37
N HIS A 12 10.49 -14.66 -14.03
CA HIS A 12 11.76 -15.02 -14.67
C HIS A 12 12.14 -16.49 -14.44
N ASP A 13 11.91 -17.01 -13.24
CA ASP A 13 12.17 -18.41 -12.94
C ASP A 13 11.28 -19.34 -13.79
N GLN A 14 10.00 -18.99 -13.97
CA GLN A 14 9.09 -19.75 -14.84
C GLN A 14 9.51 -19.66 -16.31
N LEU A 15 9.93 -18.48 -16.78
CA LEU A 15 10.41 -18.28 -18.14
C LEU A 15 11.62 -19.15 -18.44
N ARG A 16 12.57 -19.25 -17.50
CA ARG A 16 13.78 -20.08 -17.64
C ARG A 16 13.52 -21.59 -17.59
N MET A 17 12.36 -22.01 -17.10
CA MET A 17 11.96 -23.44 -17.11
C MET A 17 11.43 -23.89 -18.47
N LEU A 18 11.14 -22.97 -19.37
CA LEU A 18 10.68 -23.28 -20.71
C LEU A 18 11.87 -23.51 -21.67
N ASP A 19 11.67 -24.40 -22.64
CA ASP A 19 12.65 -24.64 -23.70
C ASP A 19 12.46 -23.60 -24.82
N LEU A 20 13.02 -22.40 -24.57
CA LEU A 20 12.95 -21.24 -25.46
C LEU A 20 14.32 -20.96 -26.10
N THR A 21 14.31 -20.38 -27.28
CA THR A 21 15.52 -19.83 -27.90
C THR A 21 16.02 -18.60 -27.10
N GLU A 22 17.32 -18.30 -27.19
CA GLU A 22 17.88 -17.10 -26.51
C GLU A 22 17.16 -15.82 -26.93
N ARG A 23 16.71 -15.72 -28.15
CA ARG A 23 15.93 -14.63 -28.68
C ARG A 23 14.55 -14.49 -28.01
N GLU A 24 13.83 -15.61 -27.88
CA GLU A 24 12.54 -15.67 -27.21
C GLU A 24 12.67 -15.40 -25.71
N LEU A 25 13.70 -15.96 -25.08
CA LEU A 25 14.01 -15.73 -23.68
C LEU A 25 14.19 -14.22 -23.40
N ARG A 26 15.00 -13.55 -24.24
CA ARG A 26 15.25 -12.13 -24.10
C ARG A 26 14.00 -11.26 -24.26
N LEU A 27 13.17 -11.58 -25.25
CA LEU A 27 11.89 -10.89 -25.45
C LEU A 27 10.93 -11.13 -24.28
N GLY A 28 10.93 -12.35 -23.71
CA GLY A 28 10.16 -12.67 -22.50
C GLY A 28 10.63 -11.89 -21.28
N GLU A 29 11.94 -11.73 -21.09
CA GLU A 29 12.52 -10.90 -20.03
C GLU A 29 12.10 -9.42 -20.17
N GLU A 30 12.04 -8.91 -21.40
CA GLU A 30 11.60 -7.53 -21.64
C GLU A 30 10.10 -7.34 -21.34
N VAL A 31 9.26 -8.32 -21.70
CA VAL A 31 7.84 -8.32 -21.35
C VAL A 31 7.68 -8.34 -19.82
N ILE A 32 8.38 -9.24 -19.11
CA ILE A 32 8.33 -9.34 -17.64
C ILE A 32 8.83 -8.06 -16.98
N GLY A 33 9.90 -7.44 -17.52
CA GLY A 33 10.43 -6.17 -17.03
C GLY A 33 9.41 -5.02 -17.02
N ASN A 34 8.45 -5.09 -17.95
CA ASN A 34 7.36 -4.10 -18.07
C ASN A 34 6.08 -4.48 -17.31
N VAL A 35 6.08 -5.55 -16.51
CA VAL A 35 4.98 -5.90 -15.58
C VAL A 35 5.19 -5.18 -14.26
N ASN A 36 4.13 -4.56 -13.72
CA ASN A 36 4.15 -3.89 -12.43
C ASN A 36 3.88 -4.87 -11.27
N ASP A 37 4.02 -4.39 -10.03
CA ASP A 37 3.79 -5.18 -8.82
C ASP A 37 2.35 -5.68 -8.66
N VAL A 38 1.39 -5.10 -9.38
CA VAL A 38 -0.01 -5.54 -9.42
C VAL A 38 -0.20 -6.73 -10.35
N GLY A 39 0.73 -6.93 -11.30
CA GLY A 39 0.69 -7.98 -12.30
C GLY A 39 0.15 -7.52 -13.66
N THR A 40 0.00 -6.20 -13.90
CA THR A 40 -0.44 -5.67 -15.20
C THR A 40 0.72 -5.11 -16.00
N LEU A 41 0.61 -5.16 -17.34
CA LEU A 41 1.56 -4.54 -18.25
C LEU A 41 1.47 -3.01 -18.14
N THR A 42 2.60 -2.31 -18.08
CA THR A 42 2.64 -0.86 -17.85
C THR A 42 2.68 -0.03 -19.13
N CYS A 43 2.99 -0.64 -20.25
CA CYS A 43 3.15 0.02 -21.54
C CYS A 43 2.50 -0.78 -22.68
N GLU A 44 2.36 -0.18 -23.83
CA GLU A 44 1.88 -0.86 -25.04
C GLU A 44 2.96 -1.83 -25.56
N LEU A 45 2.55 -2.87 -26.29
CA LEU A 45 3.49 -3.85 -26.85
C LEU A 45 4.49 -3.25 -27.85
N GLU A 46 4.12 -2.20 -28.55
CA GLU A 46 4.99 -1.44 -29.43
C GLU A 46 6.18 -0.83 -28.67
N ASP A 47 5.95 -0.36 -27.44
CA ASP A 47 7.01 0.19 -26.58
C ASP A 47 7.97 -0.92 -26.12
N VAL A 48 7.43 -2.10 -25.77
CA VAL A 48 8.24 -3.28 -25.42
C VAL A 48 9.15 -3.68 -26.59
N VAL A 49 8.59 -3.76 -27.82
CA VAL A 49 9.35 -4.06 -29.02
C VAL A 49 10.43 -3.00 -29.29
N THR A 50 10.08 -1.74 -29.10
CA THR A 50 11.02 -0.62 -29.29
C THR A 50 12.17 -0.69 -28.28
N GLY A 51 11.87 -0.99 -27.01
CA GLY A 51 12.86 -1.19 -25.95
C GLY A 51 13.80 -2.37 -26.25
N ALA A 52 13.23 -3.51 -26.63
CA ALA A 52 14.00 -4.69 -27.01
C ALA A 52 14.93 -4.42 -28.23
N ASN A 53 14.46 -3.69 -29.24
CA ASN A 53 15.25 -3.33 -30.40
C ASN A 53 16.35 -2.32 -30.07
N ALA A 54 16.08 -1.32 -29.24
CA ALA A 54 17.09 -0.38 -28.76
C ALA A 54 18.22 -1.11 -28.00
N TRP A 55 17.88 -2.07 -27.17
CA TRP A 55 18.87 -2.90 -26.48
C TRP A 55 19.72 -3.72 -27.47
N LEU A 56 19.11 -4.30 -28.53
CA LEU A 56 19.86 -5.00 -29.57
C LEU A 56 20.87 -4.10 -30.28
N GLU A 57 20.51 -2.84 -30.57
CA GLU A 57 21.41 -1.87 -31.20
C GLU A 57 22.59 -1.52 -30.29
N ASP A 58 22.37 -1.40 -28.97
CA ASP A 58 23.42 -1.09 -28.00
C ASP A 58 24.40 -2.25 -27.78
N VAL A 59 23.94 -3.50 -27.80
CA VAL A 59 24.77 -4.69 -27.52
C VAL A 59 25.48 -5.21 -28.76
N ARG A 60 24.90 -5.02 -29.94
CA ARG A 60 25.45 -5.52 -31.22
C ARG A 60 26.92 -5.15 -31.46
N PRO A 61 27.39 -3.90 -31.21
CA PRO A 61 28.80 -3.55 -31.45
C PRO A 61 29.79 -4.27 -30.51
N ALA A 62 29.34 -4.59 -29.29
CA ALA A 62 30.16 -5.33 -28.32
C ALA A 62 30.26 -6.81 -28.71
N ALA A 63 29.16 -7.44 -29.08
CA ALA A 63 29.11 -8.83 -29.55
C ALA A 63 29.91 -9.05 -30.82
N GLN A 64 29.87 -8.10 -31.77
CA GLN A 64 30.67 -8.14 -32.97
C GLN A 64 32.17 -8.07 -32.67
N LYS A 65 32.61 -7.20 -31.76
CA LYS A 65 34.02 -7.11 -31.35
C LYS A 65 34.50 -8.38 -30.67
N GLU A 66 33.66 -8.98 -29.85
CA GLU A 66 33.98 -10.25 -29.16
C GLU A 66 34.13 -11.39 -30.14
N ALA A 67 33.22 -11.53 -31.13
CA ALA A 67 33.31 -12.50 -32.21
C ALA A 67 34.56 -12.31 -33.07
N ASP A 68 34.92 -11.05 -33.40
CA ASP A 68 36.14 -10.75 -34.15
C ASP A 68 37.42 -11.03 -33.32
N THR A 69 37.38 -10.89 -32.01
CA THR A 69 38.52 -11.19 -31.10
C THR A 69 38.74 -12.68 -30.96
N ILE A 70 37.68 -13.48 -30.87
CA ILE A 70 37.75 -14.97 -30.84
C ILE A 70 38.30 -15.50 -32.18
N ALA A 71 37.93 -14.90 -33.30
CA ALA A 71 38.41 -15.26 -34.62
C ALA A 71 39.89 -14.93 -34.83
N GLY A 72 40.44 -13.92 -34.18
CA GLY A 72 41.85 -13.45 -34.35
C GLY A 72 42.90 -14.20 -33.55
N SER A 73 42.53 -15.14 -32.67
CA SER A 73 43.48 -15.75 -31.71
C SER A 73 44.11 -17.08 -32.09
N GLY A 74 44.03 -17.53 -33.35
CA GLY A 74 44.58 -18.84 -33.71
C GLY A 74 45.25 -18.90 -35.09
N GLU A 75 46.56 -19.17 -35.10
CA GLU A 75 47.41 -19.31 -36.34
C GLU A 75 47.36 -20.67 -37.03
N ALA A 76 46.51 -21.62 -36.72
CA ALA A 76 46.46 -22.95 -37.32
C ALA A 76 45.05 -23.44 -37.64
N GLN A 77 44.78 -23.66 -38.90
CA GLN A 77 43.57 -24.21 -39.56
C GLN A 77 42.60 -23.19 -40.16
N LEU A 78 43.05 -22.53 -41.21
CA LEU A 78 42.36 -21.43 -41.88
C LEU A 78 40.96 -21.76 -42.48
N GLU A 79 40.67 -23.00 -42.86
CA GLU A 79 39.36 -23.35 -43.47
C GLU A 79 38.29 -23.67 -42.44
N ALA A 80 38.57 -24.50 -41.43
CA ALA A 80 37.62 -24.82 -40.36
C ALA A 80 37.27 -23.58 -39.48
N GLN A 81 38.24 -22.66 -39.34
CA GLN A 81 38.01 -21.38 -38.65
C GLN A 81 37.16 -20.39 -39.45
N ARG A 82 37.25 -20.43 -40.78
CA ARG A 82 36.38 -19.62 -41.66
C ARG A 82 34.95 -20.11 -41.66
N GLU A 83 34.74 -21.43 -41.64
CA GLU A 83 33.41 -22.03 -41.55
C GLU A 83 32.80 -21.73 -40.19
N ALA A 84 33.50 -21.94 -39.07
CA ALA A 84 33.06 -21.60 -37.71
C ALA A 84 32.77 -20.10 -37.52
N LEU A 85 33.57 -19.23 -38.15
CA LEU A 85 33.33 -17.79 -38.14
C LEU A 85 32.10 -17.38 -38.95
N GLN A 86 31.85 -18.05 -40.09
CA GLN A 86 30.67 -17.81 -40.89
C GLN A 86 29.41 -18.30 -40.18
N GLU A 87 29.47 -19.45 -39.50
CA GLU A 87 28.38 -19.96 -38.66
C GLU A 87 28.11 -19.03 -37.50
N ALA A 88 29.14 -18.61 -36.74
CA ALA A 88 29.00 -17.68 -35.66
C ALA A 88 28.44 -16.31 -36.10
N LYS A 89 28.85 -15.81 -37.27
CA LYS A 89 28.28 -14.57 -37.83
C LYS A 89 26.83 -14.72 -38.29
N ALA A 90 26.48 -15.89 -38.84
CA ALA A 90 25.10 -16.18 -39.22
C ALA A 90 24.19 -16.32 -37.99
N GLU A 91 24.65 -16.97 -36.91
CA GLU A 91 23.97 -17.05 -35.64
C GLU A 91 23.80 -15.66 -35.00
N LEU A 92 24.86 -14.85 -35.02
CA LEU A 92 24.80 -13.44 -34.55
C LEU A 92 23.79 -12.65 -35.37
N ASP A 93 23.78 -12.72 -36.67
CA ASP A 93 22.83 -12.00 -37.52
C ASP A 93 21.38 -12.47 -37.29
N GLU A 94 21.17 -13.71 -36.89
CA GLU A 94 19.86 -14.23 -36.52
C GLU A 94 19.40 -13.76 -35.16
N LEU A 95 20.27 -13.73 -34.17
CA LEU A 95 20.02 -13.22 -32.84
C LEU A 95 19.72 -11.71 -32.81
N PHE A 96 20.40 -10.93 -33.66
CA PHE A 96 20.26 -9.47 -33.75
C PHE A 96 19.25 -9.00 -34.81
N LYS A 97 18.40 -9.86 -35.34
CA LYS A 97 17.25 -9.43 -36.16
C LYS A 97 16.32 -8.54 -35.28
N PRO A 98 15.78 -7.46 -35.84
CA PRO A 98 14.79 -6.66 -35.08
C PRO A 98 13.58 -7.50 -34.67
N TYR A 99 13.08 -7.28 -33.49
CA TYR A 99 11.83 -7.87 -33.05
C TYR A 99 10.65 -7.19 -33.72
N HIS A 100 9.61 -7.98 -33.99
CA HIS A 100 8.36 -7.53 -34.60
C HIS A 100 7.20 -7.76 -33.64
N LEU A 101 6.15 -6.94 -33.76
CA LEU A 101 4.95 -6.99 -32.90
C LEU A 101 4.32 -8.39 -32.79
N PRO A 102 4.20 -9.21 -33.88
CA PRO A 102 3.66 -10.56 -33.77
C PRO A 102 4.47 -11.49 -32.85
N GLU A 103 5.82 -11.34 -32.83
CA GLU A 103 6.68 -12.12 -31.92
C GLU A 103 6.42 -11.73 -30.45
N ALA A 104 6.26 -10.44 -30.19
CA ALA A 104 5.93 -9.93 -28.84
C ALA A 104 4.54 -10.39 -28.39
N GLU A 105 3.56 -10.46 -29.29
CA GLU A 105 2.22 -10.99 -28.96
C GLU A 105 2.27 -12.48 -28.58
N VAL A 106 3.07 -13.27 -29.29
CA VAL A 106 3.25 -14.70 -28.96
C VAL A 106 3.89 -14.82 -27.58
N MET A 107 4.97 -14.06 -27.32
CA MET A 107 5.67 -14.10 -26.05
C MET A 107 4.79 -13.58 -24.90
N LEU A 108 3.99 -12.52 -25.11
CA LEU A 108 3.02 -12.06 -24.14
C LEU A 108 2.03 -13.17 -23.74
N ARG A 109 1.52 -13.94 -24.70
CA ARG A 109 0.63 -15.09 -24.43
C ARG A 109 1.32 -16.18 -23.60
N VAL A 110 2.61 -16.41 -23.82
CA VAL A 110 3.41 -17.34 -23.01
C VAL A 110 3.48 -16.84 -21.57
N VAL A 111 3.82 -15.57 -21.36
CA VAL A 111 3.91 -14.96 -20.02
C VAL A 111 2.53 -14.89 -19.34
N GLN A 112 1.45 -14.65 -20.09
CA GLN A 112 0.07 -14.69 -19.59
C GLN A 112 -0.36 -16.09 -19.09
N GLY A 113 0.36 -17.13 -19.50
CA GLY A 113 0.15 -18.50 -19.00
C GLY A 113 0.85 -18.81 -17.68
N PHE A 114 1.63 -17.89 -17.11
CA PHE A 114 2.39 -18.11 -15.88
C PHE A 114 1.54 -17.94 -14.62
N ASP A 115 2.05 -18.45 -13.49
CA ASP A 115 1.52 -18.19 -12.16
C ASP A 115 2.09 -16.84 -11.65
N PRO A 116 1.25 -15.94 -11.15
CA PRO A 116 -0.18 -16.05 -10.81
C PRO A 116 -1.12 -15.86 -12.03
N PRO A 117 -2.28 -16.57 -12.02
CA PRO A 117 -3.26 -16.45 -13.08
C PRO A 117 -3.71 -15.01 -13.30
N GLY A 118 -3.69 -14.55 -14.56
CA GLY A 118 -4.10 -13.18 -14.90
C GLY A 118 -2.95 -12.18 -14.94
N VAL A 119 -1.70 -12.63 -14.79
CA VAL A 119 -0.50 -11.79 -14.94
C VAL A 119 -0.30 -11.31 -16.38
N ALA A 120 0.40 -10.21 -16.56
CA ALA A 120 0.70 -9.57 -17.84
C ALA A 120 -0.55 -9.20 -18.69
N GLY A 121 -1.69 -9.01 -18.04
CA GLY A 121 -2.87 -8.39 -18.69
C GLY A 121 -2.61 -6.91 -18.96
N ARG A 122 -3.07 -6.39 -20.11
CA ARG A 122 -2.97 -4.96 -20.46
C ARG A 122 -3.89 -4.11 -19.61
N ASP A 123 -5.05 -4.67 -19.26
CA ASP A 123 -6.05 -4.04 -18.39
C ASP A 123 -6.70 -5.08 -17.45
N LEU A 124 -7.55 -4.60 -16.54
CA LEU A 124 -8.27 -5.46 -15.60
C LEU A 124 -9.18 -6.47 -16.32
N ARG A 125 -9.80 -6.06 -17.42
CA ARG A 125 -10.67 -6.93 -18.23
C ARG A 125 -9.88 -8.11 -18.80
N GLU A 126 -8.73 -7.85 -19.43
CA GLU A 126 -7.87 -8.88 -19.97
C GLU A 126 -7.33 -9.82 -18.89
N SER A 127 -6.93 -9.26 -17.73
CA SER A 127 -6.49 -10.08 -16.58
C SER A 127 -7.57 -11.06 -16.11
N ILE A 128 -8.84 -10.62 -16.05
CA ILE A 128 -9.96 -11.49 -15.69
C ILE A 128 -10.23 -12.54 -16.79
N LEU A 129 -10.16 -12.15 -18.06
CA LEU A 129 -10.34 -13.09 -19.17
C LEU A 129 -9.24 -14.17 -19.18
N ILE A 130 -7.98 -13.81 -18.88
CA ILE A 130 -6.89 -14.76 -18.72
C ILE A 130 -7.19 -15.75 -17.60
N GLN A 131 -7.64 -15.27 -16.43
CA GLN A 131 -8.01 -16.15 -15.31
C GLN A 131 -9.13 -17.12 -15.68
N LEU A 132 -10.17 -16.63 -16.34
CA LEU A 132 -11.29 -17.47 -16.82
C LEU A 132 -10.80 -18.52 -17.84
N ARG A 133 -9.87 -18.16 -18.73
CA ARG A 133 -9.24 -19.08 -19.69
C ARG A 133 -8.45 -20.17 -18.99
N MET A 134 -7.63 -19.80 -18.00
CA MET A 134 -6.84 -20.78 -17.24
C MET A 134 -7.74 -21.73 -16.40
N LEU A 135 -8.94 -21.26 -16.00
CA LEU A 135 -9.96 -22.09 -15.34
C LEU A 135 -10.74 -22.98 -16.34
N GLY A 136 -10.43 -22.95 -17.63
CA GLY A 136 -11.11 -23.73 -18.68
C GLY A 136 -12.53 -23.24 -18.98
N ARG A 137 -12.84 -21.97 -18.70
CA ARG A 137 -14.18 -21.37 -18.85
C ARG A 137 -14.33 -20.44 -20.06
N GLU A 138 -13.53 -20.63 -21.09
CA GLU A 138 -13.58 -19.81 -22.32
C GLU A 138 -14.94 -19.83 -23.03
N ASN A 139 -15.66 -20.93 -22.95
CA ASN A 139 -16.98 -21.09 -23.57
C ASN A 139 -18.14 -20.81 -22.57
N SER A 140 -17.87 -20.19 -21.45
CA SER A 140 -18.89 -19.88 -20.45
C SER A 140 -19.57 -18.54 -20.72
N LEU A 141 -20.81 -18.42 -20.27
CA LEU A 141 -21.55 -17.16 -20.27
C LEU A 141 -20.75 -16.04 -19.54
N THR A 142 -20.04 -16.41 -18.48
CA THR A 142 -19.17 -15.52 -17.72
C THR A 142 -18.07 -14.90 -18.57
N TYR A 143 -17.45 -15.70 -19.43
CA TYR A 143 -16.41 -15.22 -20.35
C TYR A 143 -16.99 -14.24 -21.40
N GLU A 144 -18.10 -14.60 -22.04
CA GLU A 144 -18.74 -13.79 -23.06
C GLU A 144 -19.19 -12.42 -22.50
N ILE A 145 -19.80 -12.42 -21.32
CA ILE A 145 -20.24 -11.17 -20.66
C ILE A 145 -19.01 -10.34 -20.22
N ALA A 146 -17.97 -10.95 -19.69
CA ALA A 146 -16.73 -10.26 -19.33
C ALA A 146 -16.02 -9.66 -20.56
N GLU A 147 -16.08 -10.34 -21.71
CA GLU A 147 -15.45 -9.86 -22.93
C GLU A 147 -16.19 -8.67 -23.54
N ARG A 148 -17.53 -8.67 -23.56
CA ARG A 148 -18.32 -7.67 -24.29
C ARG A 148 -18.89 -6.55 -23.43
N TYR A 149 -19.23 -6.83 -22.17
CA TYR A 149 -20.00 -5.94 -21.30
C TYR A 149 -19.30 -5.63 -19.97
N PHE A 150 -17.96 -5.67 -19.94
CA PHE A 150 -17.19 -5.49 -18.71
C PHE A 150 -17.48 -4.14 -18.03
N ASP A 151 -17.54 -3.04 -18.79
CA ASP A 151 -17.81 -1.71 -18.27
C ASP A 151 -19.22 -1.57 -17.69
N ASP A 152 -20.20 -2.24 -18.29
CA ASP A 152 -21.57 -2.26 -17.80
C ASP A 152 -21.69 -3.11 -16.52
N LEU A 153 -20.93 -4.19 -16.41
CA LEU A 153 -20.83 -4.97 -15.18
C LEU A 153 -20.23 -4.14 -14.03
N VAL A 154 -19.13 -3.45 -14.27
CA VAL A 154 -18.47 -2.58 -13.27
C VAL A 154 -19.40 -1.43 -12.87
N SER A 155 -20.20 -0.91 -13.81
CA SER A 155 -21.20 0.14 -13.56
C SER A 155 -22.50 -0.37 -12.94
N HIS A 156 -22.62 -1.68 -12.64
CA HIS A 156 -23.83 -2.34 -12.14
C HIS A 156 -25.08 -2.13 -13.01
N ARG A 157 -24.94 -2.08 -14.34
CA ARG A 157 -26.03 -1.95 -15.32
C ARG A 157 -26.59 -3.31 -15.75
N TRP A 158 -26.90 -4.15 -14.78
CA TRP A 158 -27.30 -5.54 -15.00
C TRP A 158 -28.56 -5.72 -15.84
N ALA A 159 -29.50 -4.77 -15.72
CA ALA A 159 -30.73 -4.79 -16.49
C ALA A 159 -30.50 -4.52 -17.98
N ASP A 160 -29.50 -3.69 -18.31
CA ASP A 160 -29.17 -3.34 -19.69
C ASP A 160 -28.48 -4.55 -20.36
N VAL A 161 -27.48 -5.15 -19.68
CA VAL A 161 -26.80 -6.37 -20.14
C VAL A 161 -27.78 -7.53 -20.28
N ALA A 162 -28.67 -7.73 -19.30
CA ALA A 162 -29.68 -8.78 -19.34
C ALA A 162 -30.63 -8.64 -20.55
N LYS A 163 -30.98 -7.40 -20.91
CA LYS A 163 -31.84 -7.11 -22.07
C LYS A 163 -31.15 -7.41 -23.39
N GLU A 164 -29.87 -7.05 -23.52
CA GLU A 164 -29.09 -7.27 -24.75
C GLU A 164 -28.75 -8.75 -24.98
N MET A 165 -28.52 -9.48 -23.91
CA MET A 165 -28.17 -10.92 -23.94
C MET A 165 -29.43 -11.84 -23.86
N GLU A 166 -30.62 -11.27 -23.79
CA GLU A 166 -31.90 -12.00 -23.59
C GLU A 166 -31.90 -12.91 -22.34
N LEU A 167 -31.20 -12.45 -21.28
CA LEU A 167 -31.05 -13.16 -20.01
C LEU A 167 -31.89 -12.53 -18.91
N LYS A 168 -32.03 -13.26 -17.80
CA LYS A 168 -32.62 -12.67 -16.59
C LYS A 168 -31.59 -11.86 -15.83
N PRO A 169 -31.96 -10.71 -15.21
CA PRO A 169 -31.02 -9.90 -14.43
C PRO A 169 -30.32 -10.67 -13.30
N VAL A 170 -30.97 -11.69 -12.74
CA VAL A 170 -30.41 -12.60 -11.72
C VAL A 170 -29.23 -13.42 -12.28
N GLU A 171 -29.32 -13.85 -13.55
CA GLU A 171 -28.24 -14.61 -14.21
C GLU A 171 -27.01 -13.73 -14.44
N VAL A 172 -27.22 -12.48 -14.91
CA VAL A 172 -26.13 -11.50 -15.05
C VAL A 172 -25.47 -11.19 -13.69
N GLN A 173 -26.29 -11.10 -12.64
CA GLN A 173 -25.79 -10.90 -11.28
C GLN A 173 -24.94 -12.10 -10.80
N SER A 174 -25.38 -13.32 -11.09
CA SER A 174 -24.58 -14.51 -10.72
C SER A 174 -23.23 -14.54 -11.44
N VAL A 175 -23.19 -14.09 -12.70
CA VAL A 175 -21.94 -13.91 -13.46
C VAL A 175 -21.03 -12.84 -12.82
N ALA A 176 -21.59 -11.71 -12.42
CA ALA A 176 -20.81 -10.68 -11.74
C ALA A 176 -20.28 -11.16 -10.37
N ASP A 177 -21.08 -11.91 -9.60
CA ASP A 177 -20.65 -12.53 -8.34
C ASP A 177 -19.54 -13.60 -8.58
N GLU A 178 -19.51 -14.24 -9.73
CA GLU A 178 -18.46 -15.18 -10.14
C GLU A 178 -17.17 -14.44 -10.50
N ILE A 179 -17.27 -13.37 -11.28
CA ILE A 179 -16.13 -12.50 -11.62
C ILE A 179 -15.55 -11.84 -10.36
N ALA A 180 -16.39 -11.44 -9.41
CA ALA A 180 -15.95 -10.85 -8.13
C ALA A 180 -15.11 -11.79 -7.24
N LYS A 181 -15.12 -13.10 -7.51
CA LYS A 181 -14.26 -14.07 -6.81
C LYS A 181 -12.85 -14.17 -7.41
N LEU A 182 -12.67 -13.67 -8.62
CA LEU A 182 -11.37 -13.63 -9.28
C LEU A 182 -10.49 -12.55 -8.67
N ASP A 183 -9.18 -12.71 -8.83
CA ASP A 183 -8.21 -11.78 -8.26
C ASP A 183 -7.99 -10.57 -9.20
N PRO A 184 -8.38 -9.35 -8.81
CA PRO A 184 -8.16 -8.17 -9.65
C PRO A 184 -6.69 -7.71 -9.67
N LYS A 185 -5.84 -8.23 -8.76
CA LYS A 185 -4.44 -7.82 -8.59
C LYS A 185 -3.55 -9.03 -8.31
N PRO A 186 -3.37 -9.91 -9.31
CA PRO A 186 -2.69 -11.18 -9.09
C PRO A 186 -1.26 -11.05 -8.56
N GLY A 187 -0.54 -9.99 -8.95
CA GLY A 187 0.83 -9.75 -8.51
C GLY A 187 1.00 -9.43 -7.03
N MET A 188 -0.06 -8.96 -6.35
CA MET A 188 0.02 -8.61 -4.93
C MET A 188 0.34 -9.80 -4.01
N LYS A 189 0.17 -11.04 -4.47
CA LYS A 189 0.57 -12.25 -3.72
C LYS A 189 2.08 -12.35 -3.53
N TYR A 190 2.85 -11.79 -4.46
CA TYR A 190 4.31 -11.80 -4.48
C TYR A 190 4.91 -10.45 -4.09
N SER A 191 4.08 -9.42 -3.90
CA SER A 191 4.54 -8.16 -3.36
C SER A 191 4.73 -8.34 -1.85
N PRO A 192 5.95 -8.35 -1.32
CA PRO A 192 6.16 -8.29 0.09
C PRO A 192 5.70 -6.90 0.52
N ASP A 193 4.46 -6.80 0.98
CA ASP A 193 4.08 -5.64 1.78
C ASP A 193 4.97 -5.73 3.03
N PRO A 194 6.03 -4.91 3.15
CA PRO A 194 6.87 -4.99 4.32
C PRO A 194 5.95 -4.71 5.49
N GLU A 195 5.67 -5.74 6.28
CA GLU A 195 4.95 -5.59 7.54
C GLU A 195 5.68 -4.50 8.33
N ARG A 196 5.23 -3.26 8.18
CA ARG A 196 5.76 -2.12 8.91
C ARG A 196 5.32 -2.28 10.34
N TYR A 197 6.14 -2.98 11.13
CA TYR A 197 5.94 -3.04 12.57
C TYR A 197 6.01 -1.62 13.14
N ILE A 198 4.86 -1.13 13.55
CA ILE A 198 4.76 0.18 14.20
C ILE A 198 5.23 0.00 15.64
N VAL A 199 6.41 0.54 15.95
CA VAL A 199 6.88 0.61 17.34
C VAL A 199 6.14 1.76 18.03
N PRO A 200 5.32 1.49 19.07
CA PRO A 200 4.58 2.54 19.77
C PRO A 200 5.54 3.38 20.62
N ASP A 201 5.29 4.70 20.68
CA ASP A 201 6.03 5.63 21.53
C ASP A 201 5.51 5.62 22.98
N LEU A 202 4.21 5.29 23.16
CA LEU A 202 3.52 5.24 24.43
C LEU A 202 2.78 3.91 24.60
N ILE A 203 2.64 3.48 25.85
CA ILE A 203 1.91 2.27 26.22
C ILE A 203 0.87 2.66 27.26
N VAL A 204 -0.36 2.23 27.07
CA VAL A 204 -1.46 2.39 28.03
C VAL A 204 -1.89 1.01 28.51
N GLU A 205 -1.76 0.77 29.79
CA GLU A 205 -2.15 -0.51 30.43
C GLU A 205 -3.19 -0.25 31.52
N LYS A 206 -4.06 -1.23 31.73
CA LYS A 206 -5.02 -1.21 32.84
C LYS A 206 -4.46 -1.97 34.01
N ILE A 207 -4.08 -1.26 35.07
CA ILE A 207 -3.50 -1.80 36.30
C ILE A 207 -4.48 -1.50 37.45
N GLU A 208 -4.92 -2.52 38.16
CA GLU A 208 -5.85 -2.42 39.30
C GLU A 208 -7.14 -1.64 38.99
N GLY A 209 -7.58 -1.65 37.73
CA GLY A 209 -8.80 -0.95 37.26
C GLY A 209 -8.57 0.48 36.76
N GLU A 210 -7.38 1.03 36.92
CA GLU A 210 -6.97 2.34 36.39
C GLU A 210 -6.09 2.20 35.15
N TYR A 211 -6.19 3.19 34.25
CA TYR A 211 -5.36 3.23 33.04
C TYR A 211 -4.09 4.03 33.33
N MET A 212 -2.96 3.36 33.22
CA MET A 212 -1.63 3.95 33.41
C MET A 212 -0.94 4.17 32.08
N VAL A 213 -0.23 5.29 31.95
CA VAL A 213 0.50 5.66 30.72
C VAL A 213 2.00 5.53 30.97
N PHE A 214 2.68 4.80 30.09
CA PHE A 214 4.12 4.62 30.09
C PHE A 214 4.73 5.10 28.77
N VAL A 215 5.94 5.63 28.84
CA VAL A 215 6.74 5.92 27.62
C VAL A 215 7.55 4.70 27.26
N ASN A 216 7.55 4.34 25.98
CA ASN A 216 8.37 3.26 25.47
C ASN A 216 9.78 3.79 25.17
N ASP A 217 10.67 3.65 26.14
CA ASP A 217 12.06 4.12 26.05
C ASP A 217 13.01 3.05 25.42
N THR A 218 12.49 1.96 24.89
CA THR A 218 13.30 0.81 24.43
C THR A 218 14.26 1.17 23.30
N SER A 219 13.91 2.16 22.46
CA SER A 219 14.70 2.59 21.32
C SER A 219 15.60 3.82 21.58
N LEU A 220 15.46 4.49 22.74
CA LEU A 220 16.21 5.69 23.03
C LEU A 220 17.33 5.42 24.05
N PRO A 221 18.61 5.66 23.69
CA PRO A 221 19.71 5.55 24.66
C PRO A 221 19.60 6.65 25.72
N ARG A 222 19.86 6.29 26.97
CA ARG A 222 19.90 7.27 28.07
C ARG A 222 21.13 8.15 27.94
N LEU A 223 20.91 9.40 27.59
CA LEU A 223 22.00 10.38 27.49
C LEU A 223 22.47 10.82 28.86
N ARG A 224 23.78 10.77 29.06
CA ARG A 224 24.42 11.26 30.29
C ARG A 224 25.70 12.01 29.91
N ILE A 225 26.01 13.08 30.63
CA ILE A 225 27.30 13.74 30.50
C ILE A 225 28.36 12.85 31.14
N ALA A 226 29.45 12.60 30.42
CA ALA A 226 30.55 11.78 30.92
C ALA A 226 31.13 12.38 32.22
N ARG A 227 31.47 11.50 33.18
CA ARG A 227 31.96 11.91 34.51
C ARG A 227 33.20 12.80 34.44
N SER A 228 34.09 12.59 33.46
CA SER A 228 35.27 13.43 33.20
C SER A 228 34.90 14.89 32.94
N TYR A 229 33.88 15.14 32.11
CA TYR A 229 33.40 16.50 31.82
C TYR A 229 32.63 17.11 32.98
N GLN A 230 31.94 16.30 33.79
CA GLN A 230 31.29 16.79 35.02
C GLN A 230 32.31 17.21 36.06
N ALA A 231 33.43 16.47 36.20
CA ALA A 231 34.54 16.79 37.10
C ALA A 231 35.24 18.11 36.64
N LEU A 232 35.43 18.28 35.32
CA LEU A 232 35.96 19.49 34.74
C LEU A 232 35.06 20.72 34.99
N ALA A 233 33.75 20.54 34.95
CA ALA A 233 32.78 21.61 35.26
C ALA A 233 32.80 22.03 36.72
N ARG A 234 33.13 21.10 37.66
CA ARG A 234 33.24 21.37 39.11
C ARG A 234 34.54 22.09 39.47
N ASN A 235 35.65 21.73 38.82
CA ASN A 235 36.96 22.33 39.07
C ASN A 235 37.20 23.52 38.13
N LYS A 236 36.51 24.65 38.40
CA LYS A 236 36.58 25.88 37.60
C LYS A 236 37.97 26.53 37.54
N GLU A 237 38.93 26.11 38.38
CA GLU A 237 40.26 26.67 38.51
C GLU A 237 41.27 26.08 37.55
N MET A 238 41.00 24.92 36.93
CA MET A 238 41.97 24.20 36.07
C MET A 238 42.07 24.76 34.66
N PHE A 239 41.13 25.61 34.22
CA PHE A 239 41.16 26.18 32.87
C PHE A 239 41.10 27.71 32.90
N THR A 240 42.04 28.33 32.21
CA THR A 240 42.12 29.78 32.00
C THR A 240 41.84 30.11 30.53
N GLY A 241 41.09 31.19 30.27
CA GLY A 241 40.89 31.75 28.93
C GLY A 241 39.83 31.05 28.07
N GLU A 242 40.01 31.02 26.75
CA GLU A 242 39.08 30.55 25.72
C GLU A 242 38.60 29.10 25.88
N ASN A 243 39.48 28.23 26.39
CA ASN A 243 39.15 26.83 26.62
C ASN A 243 38.06 26.63 27.66
N LYS A 244 37.99 27.48 28.69
CA LYS A 244 36.96 27.45 29.74
C LYS A 244 35.59 27.84 29.17
N GLU A 245 35.56 28.86 28.34
CA GLU A 245 34.30 29.29 27.70
C GLU A 245 33.79 28.23 26.71
N PHE A 246 34.70 27.61 25.95
CA PHE A 246 34.33 26.56 25.02
C PHE A 246 33.69 25.35 25.74
N VAL A 247 34.35 24.84 26.77
CA VAL A 247 33.85 23.68 27.56
C VAL A 247 32.51 24.03 28.22
N SER A 248 32.39 25.23 28.80
CA SER A 248 31.15 25.69 29.44
C SER A 248 30.01 25.79 28.44
N ARG A 249 30.24 26.36 27.25
CA ARG A 249 29.21 26.41 26.18
C ARG A 249 28.76 25.04 25.75
N LYS A 250 29.68 24.08 25.56
CA LYS A 250 29.36 22.70 25.17
C LYS A 250 28.58 21.95 26.25
N LEU A 251 28.96 22.13 27.52
CA LEU A 251 28.22 21.55 28.65
C LEU A 251 26.81 22.13 28.81
N ASN A 252 26.66 23.43 28.63
CA ASN A 252 25.35 24.07 28.65
C ASN A 252 24.45 23.58 27.50
N SER A 253 25.01 23.46 26.27
CA SER A 253 24.30 22.87 25.15
C SER A 253 23.88 21.41 25.41
N ALA A 254 24.74 20.58 26.00
CA ALA A 254 24.46 19.21 26.34
C ALA A 254 23.36 19.10 27.41
N ASN A 255 23.44 19.93 28.47
CA ASN A 255 22.40 19.99 29.50
C ASN A 255 21.06 20.44 28.93
N TRP A 256 21.08 21.47 28.07
CA TRP A 256 19.86 21.94 27.42
C TRP A 256 19.21 20.84 26.58
N MET A 257 20.00 20.08 25.81
CA MET A 257 19.50 18.98 25.00
C MET A 257 18.87 17.88 25.86
N ILE A 258 19.52 17.47 26.96
CA ILE A 258 18.99 16.47 27.90
C ILE A 258 17.67 16.96 28.52
N GLN A 259 17.63 18.22 28.94
CA GLN A 259 16.42 18.83 29.49
C GLN A 259 15.28 18.93 28.45
N ALA A 260 15.59 19.26 27.20
CA ALA A 260 14.61 19.31 26.12
C ALA A 260 13.98 17.94 25.82
N ILE A 261 14.80 16.87 25.85
CA ILE A 261 14.31 15.49 25.69
C ILE A 261 13.39 15.10 26.85
N GLU A 262 13.77 15.39 28.08
CA GLU A 262 12.96 15.08 29.26
C GLU A 262 11.66 15.91 29.28
N GLN A 263 11.71 17.16 28.92
CA GLN A 263 10.52 18.01 28.77
C GLN A 263 9.55 17.46 27.70
N ARG A 264 10.08 17.00 26.56
CA ARG A 264 9.28 16.35 25.52
C ARG A 264 8.59 15.10 26.04
N ARG A 265 9.32 14.25 26.77
CA ARG A 265 8.79 13.04 27.41
C ARG A 265 7.65 13.35 28.38
N GLN A 266 7.86 14.31 29.27
CA GLN A 266 6.84 14.75 30.24
C GLN A 266 5.61 15.34 29.53
N THR A 267 5.82 16.10 28.44
CA THR A 267 4.71 16.63 27.65
C THR A 267 3.90 15.52 27.00
N MET A 268 4.54 14.49 26.43
CA MET A 268 3.82 13.34 25.87
C MET A 268 3.00 12.61 26.93
N LEU A 269 3.55 12.40 28.13
CA LEU A 269 2.85 11.76 29.24
C LEU A 269 1.64 12.58 29.69
N LYS A 270 1.78 13.90 29.81
CA LYS A 270 0.67 14.80 30.17
C LYS A 270 -0.44 14.78 29.14
N VAL A 271 -0.08 14.88 27.85
CA VAL A 271 -1.06 14.83 26.75
C VAL A 271 -1.80 13.50 26.75
N MET A 272 -1.08 12.37 26.85
CA MET A 272 -1.72 11.05 26.82
C MET A 272 -2.54 10.79 28.08
N GLY A 273 -2.09 11.23 29.26
CA GLY A 273 -2.84 11.13 30.51
C GLY A 273 -4.19 11.80 30.37
N PHE A 274 -4.23 13.06 29.88
CA PHE A 274 -5.48 13.76 29.64
C PHE A 274 -6.38 13.05 28.61
N ILE A 275 -5.80 12.52 27.53
CA ILE A 275 -6.55 11.73 26.53
C ILE A 275 -7.18 10.50 27.19
N VAL A 276 -6.45 9.77 28.02
CA VAL A 276 -6.95 8.58 28.73
C VAL A 276 -8.12 8.94 29.64
N ASP A 277 -8.00 10.01 30.43
CA ASP A 277 -9.06 10.45 31.33
C ASP A 277 -10.32 10.87 30.57
N ARG A 278 -10.17 11.58 29.45
CA ARG A 278 -11.31 12.03 28.64
C ARG A 278 -11.96 10.89 27.84
N GLN A 279 -11.17 9.89 27.44
CA GLN A 279 -11.60 8.79 26.56
C GLN A 279 -11.82 7.46 27.31
N ARG A 280 -12.05 7.45 28.61
CA ARG A 280 -12.31 6.22 29.39
C ARG A 280 -13.36 5.33 28.74
N SER A 281 -14.46 5.93 28.27
CA SER A 281 -15.54 5.19 27.57
C SER A 281 -15.08 4.49 26.31
N PHE A 282 -14.10 5.07 25.58
CA PHE A 282 -13.49 4.41 24.41
C PHE A 282 -12.69 3.18 24.83
N PHE A 283 -11.85 3.30 25.86
CA PHE A 283 -11.02 2.19 26.32
C PHE A 283 -11.86 1.02 26.85
N GLU A 284 -13.01 1.29 27.46
CA GLU A 284 -13.93 0.27 28.00
C GLU A 284 -14.86 -0.31 26.94
N ASN A 285 -15.53 0.53 26.13
CA ASN A 285 -16.65 0.14 25.28
C ASN A 285 -16.35 0.21 23.78
N GLY A 286 -15.19 0.77 23.37
CA GLY A 286 -14.73 0.79 21.97
C GLY A 286 -15.04 2.07 21.20
N VAL A 287 -14.81 2.02 19.89
CA VAL A 287 -14.80 3.17 18.96
C VAL A 287 -16.11 3.97 18.98
N GLN A 288 -17.24 3.30 19.21
CA GLN A 288 -18.56 3.95 19.25
C GLN A 288 -18.71 4.96 20.37
N HIS A 289 -17.93 4.81 21.44
CA HIS A 289 -17.95 5.67 22.63
C HIS A 289 -16.80 6.68 22.64
N LEU A 290 -16.15 6.88 21.48
CA LEU A 290 -15.12 7.90 21.33
C LEU A 290 -15.74 9.28 21.44
N ARG A 291 -15.32 10.06 22.45
CA ARG A 291 -15.75 11.44 22.66
C ARG A 291 -14.96 12.39 21.74
N PRO A 292 -15.58 13.45 21.23
CA PRO A 292 -14.83 14.46 20.49
C PRO A 292 -13.82 15.15 21.42
N LEU A 293 -12.64 15.41 20.90
CA LEU A 293 -11.55 16.05 21.60
C LEU A 293 -10.79 16.92 20.63
N THR A 294 -10.58 18.17 20.96
CA THR A 294 -9.82 19.12 20.16
C THR A 294 -8.40 19.32 20.72
N LEU A 295 -7.47 19.69 19.86
CA LEU A 295 -6.09 20.01 20.26
C LEU A 295 -6.08 21.18 21.27
N ARG A 296 -7.02 22.14 21.11
CA ARG A 296 -7.17 23.30 21.97
C ARG A 296 -7.58 22.91 23.41
N GLU A 297 -8.55 22.01 23.57
CA GLU A 297 -8.96 21.53 24.91
C GLU A 297 -7.79 20.87 25.64
N VAL A 298 -6.97 20.08 24.94
CA VAL A 298 -5.77 19.47 25.53
C VAL A 298 -4.76 20.55 25.89
N ALA A 299 -4.50 21.48 24.98
CA ALA A 299 -3.55 22.59 25.19
C ALA A 299 -3.90 23.44 26.38
N ASP A 300 -5.19 23.83 26.51
CA ASP A 300 -5.72 24.63 27.63
C ASP A 300 -5.56 23.87 28.97
N HIS A 301 -5.81 22.56 29.01
CA HIS A 301 -5.67 21.75 30.22
C HIS A 301 -4.22 21.57 30.68
N ILE A 302 -3.28 21.36 29.74
CA ILE A 302 -1.86 21.15 30.08
C ILE A 302 -1.06 22.47 30.18
N GLU A 303 -1.73 23.61 30.00
CA GLU A 303 -1.16 24.96 30.02
C GLU A 303 -0.05 25.16 28.98
N MET A 304 -0.28 24.66 27.72
CA MET A 304 0.66 24.74 26.62
C MET A 304 -0.01 25.28 25.35
N HIS A 305 0.80 25.75 24.41
CA HIS A 305 0.26 26.21 23.13
C HIS A 305 -0.19 25.02 22.24
N GLU A 306 -1.30 25.20 21.53
CA GLU A 306 -1.88 24.17 20.62
C GLU A 306 -0.85 23.61 19.62
N SER A 307 0.01 24.47 19.10
CA SER A 307 1.08 24.05 18.19
C SER A 307 2.06 23.05 18.81
N THR A 308 2.31 23.16 20.13
CA THR A 308 3.18 22.22 20.86
C THR A 308 2.50 20.86 20.97
N VAL A 309 1.22 20.83 21.32
CA VAL A 309 0.42 19.60 21.37
C VAL A 309 0.38 18.93 19.99
N SER A 310 0.11 19.71 18.95
CA SER A 310 0.10 19.21 17.56
C SER A 310 1.44 18.58 17.14
N ARG A 311 2.57 19.21 17.47
CA ARG A 311 3.91 18.66 17.15
C ARG A 311 4.22 17.39 17.94
N VAL A 312 3.79 17.31 19.18
CA VAL A 312 4.03 16.16 20.05
C VAL A 312 3.16 14.96 19.64
N THR A 313 1.98 15.18 19.10
CA THR A 313 1.03 14.12 18.71
C THR A 313 1.18 13.67 17.26
N ASN A 314 1.90 14.44 16.43
CA ASN A 314 2.10 14.09 15.03
C ASN A 314 3.06 12.90 14.89
N GLU A 315 2.69 11.91 14.07
CA GLU A 315 3.48 10.69 13.80
C GLU A 315 3.87 9.90 15.07
N LYS A 316 3.07 10.00 16.12
CA LYS A 316 3.26 9.27 17.36
C LYS A 316 2.16 8.24 17.58
N PHE A 317 2.56 7.05 18.04
CA PHE A 317 1.66 5.92 18.23
C PHE A 317 1.60 5.52 19.70
N VAL A 318 0.43 5.05 20.10
CA VAL A 318 0.19 4.50 21.43
C VAL A 318 -0.36 3.09 21.33
N GLN A 319 0.23 2.18 22.08
CA GLN A 319 -0.30 0.85 22.29
C GLN A 319 -1.34 0.90 23.40
N THR A 320 -2.51 0.36 23.15
CA THR A 320 -3.61 0.29 24.12
C THR A 320 -4.10 -1.15 24.23
N PRO A 321 -4.89 -1.53 25.24
CA PRO A 321 -5.48 -2.87 25.33
C PRO A 321 -6.38 -3.23 24.12
N ARG A 322 -6.78 -2.24 23.31
CA ARG A 322 -7.60 -2.40 22.09
C ARG A 322 -6.80 -2.37 20.78
N GLY A 323 -5.48 -2.23 20.85
CA GLY A 323 -4.59 -2.16 19.70
C GLY A 323 -3.72 -0.91 19.68
N VAL A 324 -2.96 -0.77 18.60
CA VAL A 324 -2.05 0.37 18.37
C VAL A 324 -2.79 1.45 17.58
N PHE A 325 -2.78 2.67 18.10
CA PHE A 325 -3.43 3.81 17.47
C PHE A 325 -2.46 5.00 17.34
N PRO A 326 -2.52 5.77 16.24
CA PRO A 326 -1.81 7.05 16.21
C PRO A 326 -2.46 8.01 17.21
N LEU A 327 -1.68 8.84 17.91
CA LEU A 327 -2.23 9.82 18.87
C LEU A 327 -3.26 10.76 18.21
N LYS A 328 -3.05 11.08 16.94
CA LYS A 328 -4.00 11.87 16.14
C LYS A 328 -5.39 11.22 16.01
N TYR A 329 -5.49 9.93 16.28
CA TYR A 329 -6.75 9.19 16.26
C TYR A 329 -7.79 9.73 17.24
N PHE A 330 -7.37 10.17 18.41
CA PHE A 330 -8.23 10.65 19.49
C PHE A 330 -8.76 12.07 19.28
N PHE A 331 -8.14 12.82 18.36
CA PHE A 331 -8.59 14.16 18.01
C PHE A 331 -9.62 14.10 16.88
N SER A 332 -10.83 14.53 17.18
CA SER A 332 -11.93 14.57 16.22
C SER A 332 -12.85 15.74 16.52
N SER A 333 -13.39 16.35 15.46
CA SER A 333 -14.44 17.36 15.60
C SER A 333 -15.72 16.73 16.15
N GLY A 334 -16.39 17.43 17.04
CA GLY A 334 -17.70 17.07 17.55
C GLY A 334 -18.80 17.33 16.51
N LEU A 335 -19.80 16.46 16.51
CA LEU A 335 -21.07 16.66 15.83
C LEU A 335 -22.15 16.90 16.90
N ALA A 336 -22.88 17.99 16.74
CA ALA A 336 -23.93 18.35 17.68
C ALA A 336 -25.04 17.28 17.73
N THR A 337 -25.39 16.86 18.93
CA THR A 337 -26.51 15.94 19.16
C THR A 337 -27.72 16.69 19.74
N THR A 338 -28.88 16.02 19.75
CA THR A 338 -30.10 16.52 20.38
C THR A 338 -30.05 16.47 21.91
N SER A 339 -29.19 15.60 22.45
CA SER A 339 -29.03 15.40 23.92
C SER A 339 -27.96 16.30 24.55
N GLY A 340 -27.28 17.14 23.74
CA GLY A 340 -26.24 18.05 24.23
C GLY A 340 -24.85 17.44 24.42
N GLU A 341 -24.68 16.13 24.27
CA GLU A 341 -23.37 15.48 24.22
C GLU A 341 -22.89 15.42 22.80
N ASP A 342 -21.75 16.02 22.48
CA ASP A 342 -21.16 15.94 21.16
C ASP A 342 -20.64 14.52 20.87
N ILE A 343 -20.97 14.00 19.68
CA ILE A 343 -20.50 12.69 19.21
C ILE A 343 -19.37 12.88 18.21
N SER A 344 -18.34 12.04 18.30
CA SER A 344 -17.21 12.03 17.38
C SER A 344 -17.63 11.65 15.96
N ALA A 345 -17.10 12.36 14.96
CA ALA A 345 -17.31 12.04 13.55
C ALA A 345 -16.88 10.61 13.18
N ARG A 346 -15.94 10.00 13.93
CA ARG A 346 -15.53 8.59 13.75
C ARG A 346 -16.57 7.61 14.26
N SER A 347 -17.15 7.88 15.43
CA SER A 347 -18.24 7.05 15.97
C SER A 347 -19.44 7.03 15.03
N VAL A 348 -19.74 8.16 14.38
CA VAL A 348 -20.80 8.19 13.36
C VAL A 348 -20.45 7.37 12.13
N ARG A 349 -19.21 7.40 11.67
CA ARG A 349 -18.76 6.55 10.53
C ARG A 349 -18.86 5.08 10.88
N ASP A 350 -18.41 4.64 12.04
CA ASP A 350 -18.54 3.26 12.51
C ASP A 350 -20.01 2.82 12.57
N LYS A 351 -20.91 3.69 13.05
CA LYS A 351 -22.37 3.42 13.05
C LYS A 351 -22.92 3.28 11.62
N ILE A 352 -22.50 4.15 10.69
CA ILE A 352 -22.92 4.04 9.27
C ILE A 352 -22.45 2.73 8.68
N GLN A 353 -21.20 2.35 8.94
CA GLN A 353 -20.65 1.08 8.45
C GLN A 353 -21.44 -0.11 8.94
N LYS A 354 -21.73 -0.19 10.24
CA LYS A 354 -22.55 -1.27 10.81
C LYS A 354 -23.97 -1.31 10.27
N MET A 355 -24.62 -0.14 10.11
CA MET A 355 -25.94 -0.08 9.50
C MET A 355 -25.96 -0.61 8.08
N VAL A 356 -24.87 -0.41 7.33
CA VAL A 356 -24.74 -0.92 5.95
C VAL A 356 -24.43 -2.43 5.96
N GLU A 357 -23.61 -2.89 6.90
CA GLU A 357 -23.29 -4.33 7.05
C GLU A 357 -24.53 -5.17 7.45
N GLU A 358 -25.45 -4.57 8.23
CA GLU A 358 -26.69 -5.20 8.70
C GLU A 358 -27.91 -4.96 7.77
N GLU A 359 -27.72 -4.25 6.62
CA GLU A 359 -28.83 -3.91 5.73
C GLU A 359 -29.33 -5.11 4.90
N ASP A 360 -30.62 -5.05 4.50
CA ASP A 360 -31.19 -5.98 3.53
C ASP A 360 -30.65 -5.70 2.11
N VAL A 361 -29.98 -6.68 1.53
CA VAL A 361 -29.34 -6.63 0.21
C VAL A 361 -30.33 -6.32 -0.92
N HIS A 362 -31.61 -6.72 -0.79
CA HIS A 362 -32.67 -6.44 -1.78
C HIS A 362 -33.26 -5.04 -1.63
N LYS A 363 -33.15 -4.44 -0.43
CA LYS A 363 -33.65 -3.08 -0.13
C LYS A 363 -32.62 -2.26 0.64
N PRO A 364 -31.46 -1.95 0.01
CA PRO A 364 -30.40 -1.22 0.69
C PRO A 364 -30.86 0.18 1.13
N MET A 365 -30.32 0.63 2.26
CA MET A 365 -30.68 1.90 2.86
C MET A 365 -30.15 3.06 2.02
N THR A 366 -31.02 4.01 1.70
CA THR A 366 -30.62 5.27 1.07
C THR A 366 -29.92 6.19 2.08
N ASP A 367 -29.09 7.11 1.59
CA ASP A 367 -28.42 8.10 2.45
C ASP A 367 -29.45 8.89 3.29
N GLN A 368 -30.67 9.12 2.76
CA GLN A 368 -31.76 9.78 3.48
C GLN A 368 -32.28 8.92 4.65
N LYS A 369 -32.46 7.63 4.43
CA LYS A 369 -32.90 6.69 5.49
C LYS A 369 -31.86 6.56 6.59
N ILE A 370 -30.57 6.57 6.22
CA ILE A 370 -29.48 6.59 7.20
C ILE A 370 -29.52 7.87 8.05
N VAL A 371 -29.78 9.04 7.46
CA VAL A 371 -30.00 10.30 8.19
C VAL A 371 -31.12 10.18 9.19
N GLU A 372 -32.26 9.60 8.81
CA GLU A 372 -33.42 9.42 9.68
C GLU A 372 -33.12 8.49 10.87
N LEU A 373 -32.45 7.36 10.60
CA LEU A 373 -32.01 6.44 11.65
C LEU A 373 -30.98 7.08 12.62
N LEU A 374 -30.02 7.85 12.07
CA LEU A 374 -29.07 8.59 12.89
C LEU A 374 -29.76 9.67 13.73
N LYS A 375 -30.81 10.34 13.18
CA LYS A 375 -31.61 11.31 13.90
C LYS A 375 -32.40 10.69 15.04
N THR A 376 -32.96 9.49 14.84
CA THR A 376 -33.62 8.71 15.91
C THR A 376 -32.63 8.36 17.03
N ASN A 377 -31.38 8.10 16.68
CA ASN A 377 -30.29 7.87 17.63
C ASN A 377 -29.68 9.18 18.20
N GLY A 378 -30.36 10.32 18.03
CA GLY A 378 -29.96 11.61 18.59
C GLY A 378 -28.90 12.39 17.80
N VAL A 379 -28.44 11.90 16.66
CA VAL A 379 -27.38 12.55 15.86
C VAL A 379 -27.97 13.41 14.76
N LYS A 380 -27.71 14.71 14.76
CA LYS A 380 -28.10 15.61 13.68
C LYS A 380 -27.03 15.70 12.62
N ILE A 381 -27.31 15.12 11.44
CA ILE A 381 -26.37 15.11 10.33
C ILE A 381 -27.08 15.41 9.02
N ALA A 382 -26.42 16.11 8.09
CA ALA A 382 -26.96 16.39 6.76
C ALA A 382 -26.72 15.20 5.81
N ARG A 383 -27.63 14.99 4.85
CA ARG A 383 -27.52 13.94 3.83
C ARG A 383 -26.18 14.00 3.06
N ARG A 384 -25.69 15.20 2.73
CA ARG A 384 -24.40 15.39 2.04
C ARG A 384 -23.23 14.88 2.87
N THR A 385 -23.30 15.03 4.19
CA THR A 385 -22.25 14.56 5.11
C THR A 385 -22.29 13.03 5.24
N VAL A 386 -23.48 12.42 5.25
CA VAL A 386 -23.63 10.96 5.22
C VAL A 386 -23.05 10.39 3.91
N ALA A 387 -23.36 10.98 2.77
CA ALA A 387 -22.78 10.58 1.48
C ALA A 387 -21.23 10.66 1.50
N LYS A 388 -20.67 11.78 2.02
CA LYS A 388 -19.22 11.93 2.17
C LYS A 388 -18.61 10.85 3.08
N TYR A 389 -19.26 10.51 4.20
CA TYR A 389 -18.76 9.49 5.13
C TYR A 389 -18.85 8.10 4.52
N ARG A 390 -19.93 7.79 3.79
CA ARG A 390 -20.09 6.55 3.05
C ARG A 390 -18.98 6.39 2.00
N ASP A 391 -18.71 7.43 1.19
CA ASP A 391 -17.63 7.41 0.20
C ASP A 391 -16.25 7.23 0.86
N GLN A 392 -16.01 7.85 2.02
CA GLN A 392 -14.76 7.65 2.80
C GLN A 392 -14.61 6.22 3.34
N LEU A 393 -15.71 5.50 3.54
CA LEU A 393 -15.74 4.09 3.96
C LEU A 393 -15.64 3.14 2.77
N GLY A 394 -15.58 3.64 1.53
CA GLY A 394 -15.57 2.80 0.32
C GLY A 394 -16.91 2.11 0.04
N VAL A 395 -18.00 2.54 0.69
CA VAL A 395 -19.33 1.95 0.53
C VAL A 395 -20.04 2.54 -0.68
N LEU A 396 -20.48 1.69 -1.61
CA LEU A 396 -21.19 2.10 -2.81
C LEU A 396 -22.57 2.74 -2.52
N PRO A 397 -23.11 3.59 -3.40
CA PRO A 397 -24.48 4.12 -3.29
C PRO A 397 -25.51 3.00 -3.23
N ALA A 398 -26.67 3.23 -2.57
CA ALA A 398 -27.74 2.25 -2.43
C ALA A 398 -28.18 1.60 -3.76
N ARG A 399 -28.15 2.38 -4.86
CA ARG A 399 -28.50 1.87 -6.20
C ARG A 399 -27.52 0.76 -6.67
N MET A 400 -26.22 0.91 -6.36
CA MET A 400 -25.20 -0.06 -6.77
C MET A 400 -25.08 -1.25 -5.79
N ARG A 401 -25.57 -1.10 -4.55
CA ARG A 401 -25.60 -2.17 -3.56
C ARG A 401 -26.83 -3.06 -3.68
N LYS A 402 -27.88 -2.59 -4.40
CA LYS A 402 -29.11 -3.33 -4.55
C LYS A 402 -28.86 -4.60 -5.35
N ARG A 403 -29.20 -5.76 -4.77
CA ARG A 403 -29.27 -7.03 -5.46
C ARG A 403 -30.68 -7.28 -6.01
N VAL A 404 -30.74 -7.99 -7.13
CA VAL A 404 -32.00 -8.29 -7.84
C VAL A 404 -32.74 -9.47 -7.19
#